data_aa6dfa6bc81caa3b278bd901c57c3a1a
#
_entry.id   aa6dfa6bc81caa3b278bd901c57c3a1a
#
_cell.length_a   1.000
_cell.length_b   1.000
_cell.length_c   1.000
_cell.angle_alpha   90.00
_cell.angle_beta   90.00
_cell.angle_gamma   90.00
#
_symmetry.space_group_name_H-M   'P 1'
#
loop_
_entity.id
_entity.type
_entity.pdbx_description
1 polymer ?
#
loop_
_entity_poly.entity_id
_entity_poly.type
_entity_poly.pdbx_seq_one_letter_code
_entity_poly.pdbx_strand_id
1 'polypeptide(L)'
;MWILLIIFLLFLSIYLSIKLKFKNYKLNILKLISKDKTSLFLTLGTKIGVGSLIGTTSSIIIGGFSSVIWMILFSLLTTSITYHEAYYGNKYKKKSNSNFVGGPYYILKYGLNKKILSIVSLILLILIYSFLFQMIQMNSIGYLLELLNIKKKF
;
A
#
# COMPACT_ATOMS: atom_id res chain seq x y z
N MET A 1 -13.43 16.09 6.99
CA MET A 1 -12.58 14.98 7.44
C MET A 1 -11.49 14.59 6.46
N TRP A 2 -11.79 14.34 5.18
CA TRP A 2 -10.79 13.92 4.18
C TRP A 2 -9.63 14.90 3.98
N ILE A 3 -9.92 16.21 3.96
CA ILE A 3 -8.90 17.26 3.77
C ILE A 3 -7.88 17.22 4.91
N LEU A 4 -8.31 17.07 6.16
CA LEU A 4 -7.42 16.99 7.32
C LEU A 4 -6.51 15.76 7.23
N LEU A 5 -7.03 14.62 6.79
CA LEU A 5 -6.25 13.40 6.60
C LEU A 5 -5.19 13.57 5.51
N ILE A 6 -5.55 14.21 4.38
CA ILE A 6 -4.62 14.50 3.29
C ILE A 6 -3.50 15.42 3.77
N ILE A 7 -3.83 16.51 4.47
CA ILE A 7 -2.85 17.45 5.03
C ILE A 7 -1.92 16.75 6.02
N PHE A 8 -2.47 15.89 6.89
CA PHE A 8 -1.68 15.11 7.84
C PHE A 8 -0.70 14.16 7.13
N LEU A 9 -1.15 13.43 6.10
CA LEU A 9 -0.30 12.53 5.33
C LEU A 9 0.79 13.27 4.58
N LEU A 10 0.49 14.44 3.99
CA LEU A 10 1.47 15.28 3.32
C LEU A 10 2.53 15.78 4.31
N PHE A 11 2.11 16.30 5.46
CA PHE A 11 3.03 16.76 6.49
C PHE A 11 3.94 15.63 6.99
N LEU A 12 3.37 14.46 7.29
CA LEU A 12 4.11 13.28 7.70
C LEU A 12 5.12 12.85 6.63
N SER A 13 4.72 12.85 5.37
CA SER A 13 5.56 12.48 4.25
C SER A 13 6.75 13.43 4.09
N ILE A 14 6.52 14.74 4.15
CA ILE A 14 7.57 15.76 4.08
C ILE A 14 8.53 15.61 5.27
N TYR A 15 8.00 15.46 6.48
CA TYR A 15 8.81 15.26 7.68
C TYR A 15 9.74 14.03 7.56
N LEU A 16 9.19 12.90 7.11
CA LEU A 16 9.96 11.68 6.92
C LEU A 16 10.99 11.81 5.78
N SER A 17 10.66 12.52 4.70
CA SER A 17 11.58 12.78 3.60
C SER A 17 12.80 13.59 4.05
N ILE A 18 12.60 14.63 4.86
CA ILE A 18 13.68 15.45 5.43
C ILE A 18 14.55 14.59 6.36
N LYS A 19 13.94 13.74 7.19
CA LYS A 19 14.65 12.84 8.11
C LYS A 19 15.52 11.81 7.39
N LEU A 20 15.10 11.35 6.22
CA LEU A 20 15.88 10.44 5.37
C LEU A 20 17.11 11.11 4.73
N LYS A 21 17.25 12.44 4.81
CA LYS A 21 18.36 13.23 4.23
C LYS A 21 18.63 12.93 2.76
N PHE A 22 17.67 12.52 1.97
CA PHE A 22 17.80 12.22 0.53
C PHE A 22 19.01 11.37 0.10
N LYS A 23 19.87 11.01 1.06
CA LYS A 23 21.16 10.36 0.84
C LYS A 23 21.06 8.93 0.34
N ASN A 24 19.92 8.28 0.59
CA ASN A 24 19.71 6.89 0.25
C ASN A 24 18.95 6.67 -1.07
N TYR A 25 18.52 7.73 -1.75
CA TYR A 25 17.86 7.64 -3.06
C TYR A 25 18.81 7.42 -4.24
N LYS A 26 20.14 7.33 -4.00
CA LYS A 26 21.06 6.75 -4.99
C LYS A 26 20.88 5.22 -5.08
N LEU A 27 19.63 4.81 -5.17
CA LEU A 27 19.29 3.46 -5.58
C LEU A 27 19.62 3.36 -7.06
N ASN A 28 20.66 2.62 -7.39
CA ASN A 28 20.87 2.13 -8.74
C ASN A 28 19.70 1.20 -9.07
N ILE A 29 18.56 1.80 -9.50
CA ILE A 29 17.33 1.09 -9.84
C ILE A 29 17.64 -0.07 -10.79
N LEU A 30 18.53 0.17 -11.76
CA LEU A 30 19.01 -0.86 -12.68
C LEU A 30 19.71 -2.03 -11.96
N LYS A 31 20.47 -1.76 -10.90
CA LYS A 31 21.17 -2.79 -10.13
C LYS A 31 20.22 -3.60 -9.24
N LEU A 32 19.13 -2.99 -8.77
CA LEU A 32 18.07 -3.68 -8.04
C LEU A 32 17.26 -4.59 -8.97
N ILE A 33 16.89 -4.11 -10.15
CA ILE A 33 16.17 -4.89 -11.16
C ILE A 33 16.98 -6.10 -11.60
N SER A 34 18.30 -5.96 -11.74
CA SER A 34 19.16 -7.06 -12.16
C SER A 34 19.39 -8.10 -11.06
N LYS A 35 19.36 -7.71 -9.79
CA LYS A 35 19.73 -8.57 -8.67
C LYS A 35 18.60 -9.46 -8.16
N ASP A 36 17.36 -9.02 -8.23
CA ASP A 36 16.24 -9.73 -7.60
C ASP A 36 14.91 -9.53 -8.36
N LYS A 37 14.88 -10.06 -9.58
CA LYS A 37 13.72 -9.96 -10.48
C LYS A 37 12.44 -10.52 -9.85
N THR A 38 12.54 -11.65 -9.16
CA THR A 38 11.40 -12.33 -8.54
C THR A 38 10.74 -11.45 -7.46
N SER A 39 11.53 -10.83 -6.59
CA SER A 39 11.03 -9.93 -5.55
C SER A 39 10.35 -8.69 -6.16
N LEU A 40 10.88 -8.17 -7.26
CA LEU A 40 10.31 -7.03 -7.96
C LEU A 40 8.96 -7.38 -8.60
N PHE A 41 8.87 -8.51 -9.32
CA PHE A 41 7.61 -8.96 -9.91
C PHE A 41 6.54 -9.27 -8.85
N LEU A 42 6.92 -9.89 -7.73
CA LEU A 42 6.03 -10.11 -6.59
C LEU A 42 5.48 -8.79 -6.04
N THR A 43 6.35 -7.80 -5.83
CA THR A 43 5.95 -6.49 -5.32
C THR A 43 5.02 -5.76 -6.28
N LEU A 44 5.31 -5.79 -7.58
CA LEU A 44 4.44 -5.21 -8.60
C LEU A 44 3.09 -5.92 -8.64
N GLY A 45 3.08 -7.26 -8.64
CA GLY A 45 1.86 -8.05 -8.68
C GLY A 45 0.95 -7.82 -7.47
N THR A 46 1.51 -7.59 -6.28
CA THR A 46 0.73 -7.26 -5.08
C THR A 46 0.21 -5.83 -5.06
N LYS A 47 0.82 -4.91 -5.80
CA LYS A 47 0.40 -3.49 -5.89
C LYS A 47 -0.63 -3.24 -6.99
N ILE A 48 -0.59 -4.03 -8.08
CA ILE A 48 -1.55 -3.93 -9.18
C ILE A 48 -2.77 -4.78 -8.83
N GLY A 49 -3.78 -4.14 -8.25
CA GLY A 49 -5.06 -4.76 -7.92
C GLY A 49 -6.21 -4.11 -8.67
N VAL A 50 -7.35 -4.80 -8.73
CA VAL A 50 -8.58 -4.29 -9.38
C VAL A 50 -8.99 -2.94 -8.78
N GLY A 51 -8.89 -2.78 -7.47
CA GLY A 51 -9.21 -1.52 -6.78
C GLY A 51 -8.32 -0.35 -7.21
N SER A 52 -7.02 -0.57 -7.43
CA SER A 52 -6.12 0.48 -7.90
C SER A 52 -6.40 0.86 -9.37
N LEU A 53 -6.74 -0.10 -10.22
CA LEU A 53 -7.12 0.17 -11.61
C LEU A 53 -8.41 0.99 -11.69
N ILE A 54 -9.45 0.60 -10.96
CA ILE A 54 -10.72 1.34 -10.92
C ILE A 54 -10.53 2.72 -10.31
N GLY A 55 -9.77 2.82 -9.23
CA GLY A 55 -9.48 4.11 -8.59
C GLY A 55 -8.76 5.08 -9.52
N THR A 56 -7.75 4.62 -10.27
CA THR A 56 -7.02 5.45 -11.23
C THR A 56 -7.89 5.86 -12.42
N THR A 57 -8.62 4.91 -13.01
CA THR A 57 -9.51 5.21 -14.14
C THR A 57 -10.64 6.17 -13.76
N SER A 58 -11.30 5.97 -12.62
CA SER A 58 -12.33 6.88 -12.12
C SER A 58 -11.78 8.28 -11.85
N SER A 59 -10.58 8.38 -11.28
CA SER A 59 -9.93 9.67 -11.03
C SER A 59 -9.61 10.41 -12.31
N ILE A 60 -9.22 9.70 -13.39
CA ILE A 60 -8.95 10.29 -14.69
C ILE A 60 -10.24 10.76 -15.38
N ILE A 61 -11.30 9.96 -15.28
CA ILE A 61 -12.62 10.31 -15.87
C ILE A 61 -13.19 11.56 -15.20
N ILE A 62 -13.11 11.66 -13.89
CA ILE A 62 -13.70 12.78 -13.12
C ILE A 62 -12.78 14.01 -13.14
N GLY A 63 -11.50 13.83 -12.93
CA GLY A 63 -10.53 14.92 -12.74
C GLY A 63 -9.71 15.27 -13.98
N GLY A 64 -9.88 14.54 -15.09
CA GLY A 64 -9.14 14.77 -16.34
C GLY A 64 -7.63 14.57 -16.17
N PHE A 65 -6.87 15.19 -17.07
CA PHE A 65 -5.40 15.09 -17.10
C PHE A 65 -4.73 15.62 -15.81
N SER A 66 -5.32 16.61 -15.16
CA SER A 66 -4.79 17.16 -13.91
C SER A 66 -4.70 16.12 -12.81
N SER A 67 -5.62 15.14 -12.76
CA SER A 67 -5.58 14.08 -11.75
C SER A 67 -4.34 13.20 -11.87
N VAL A 68 -3.83 12.96 -13.08
CA VAL A 68 -2.62 12.19 -13.31
C VAL A 68 -1.40 12.88 -12.70
N ILE A 69 -1.29 14.19 -12.89
CA ILE A 69 -0.20 15.00 -12.31
C ILE A 69 -0.24 14.91 -10.78
N TRP A 70 -1.41 15.08 -10.19
CA TRP A 70 -1.59 14.96 -8.74
C TRP A 70 -1.28 13.56 -8.22
N MET A 71 -1.68 12.50 -8.92
CA MET A 71 -1.33 11.12 -8.56
C MET A 71 0.18 10.89 -8.55
N ILE A 72 0.90 11.39 -9.55
CA ILE A 72 2.37 11.28 -9.61
C ILE A 72 3.01 12.04 -8.45
N LEU A 73 2.63 13.30 -8.22
CA LEU A 73 3.17 14.11 -7.12
C LEU A 73 2.90 13.45 -5.77
N PHE A 74 1.68 12.97 -5.54
CA PHE A 74 1.32 12.32 -4.29
C PHE A 74 2.07 11.00 -4.08
N SER A 75 2.27 10.21 -5.13
CA SER A 75 3.03 8.96 -5.04
C SER A 75 4.52 9.20 -4.71
N LEU A 76 5.13 10.23 -5.28
CA LEU A 76 6.49 10.62 -4.94
C LEU A 76 6.62 11.04 -3.47
N LEU A 77 5.68 11.84 -2.99
CA LEU A 77 5.66 12.26 -1.59
C LEU A 77 5.47 11.08 -0.63
N THR A 78 4.57 10.16 -0.93
CA THR A 78 4.28 9.00 -0.07
C THR A 78 5.35 7.91 -0.10
N THR A 79 6.29 7.98 -1.05
CA THR A 79 7.41 7.02 -1.15
C THR A 79 8.22 6.95 0.14
N SER A 80 8.42 8.07 0.84
CA SER A 80 9.14 8.09 2.12
C SER A 80 8.41 7.34 3.23
N ILE A 81 7.09 7.36 3.26
CA ILE A 81 6.27 6.60 4.20
C ILE A 81 6.45 5.10 3.93
N THR A 82 6.31 4.69 2.67
CA THR A 82 6.48 3.30 2.24
C THR A 82 7.88 2.76 2.56
N TYR A 83 8.91 3.59 2.39
CA TYR A 83 10.27 3.23 2.76
C TYR A 83 10.41 2.93 4.26
N HIS A 84 9.86 3.79 5.12
CA HIS A 84 9.91 3.58 6.58
C HIS A 84 9.10 2.34 6.99
N GLU A 85 7.95 2.13 6.38
CA GLU A 85 7.13 0.94 6.61
C GLU A 85 7.92 -0.34 6.29
N ALA A 86 8.55 -0.40 5.11
CA ALA A 86 9.39 -1.52 4.72
C ALA A 86 10.61 -1.69 5.62
N TYR A 87 11.26 -0.60 6.00
CA TYR A 87 12.41 -0.62 6.90
C TYR A 87 12.05 -1.20 8.27
N TYR A 88 10.99 -0.69 8.90
CA TYR A 88 10.56 -1.18 10.20
C TYR A 88 9.97 -2.59 10.13
N GLY A 89 9.27 -2.93 9.04
CA GLY A 89 8.81 -4.29 8.79
C GLY A 89 9.94 -5.30 8.76
N ASN A 90 11.04 -4.96 8.11
CA ASN A 90 12.24 -5.79 8.08
C ASN A 90 13.00 -5.83 9.41
N LYS A 91 13.07 -4.70 10.12
CA LYS A 91 13.78 -4.59 11.40
C LYS A 91 13.14 -5.42 12.52
N TYR A 92 11.81 -5.47 12.56
CA TYR A 92 11.07 -6.14 13.63
C TYR A 92 10.50 -7.51 13.24
N LYS A 93 10.85 -8.03 12.06
CA LYS A 93 10.48 -9.40 11.68
C LYS A 93 11.11 -10.43 12.64
N LYS A 94 10.36 -11.48 12.94
CA LYS A 94 10.81 -12.61 13.77
C LYS A 94 10.93 -13.87 12.94
N LYS A 95 11.89 -14.70 13.27
CA LYS A 95 12.01 -16.04 12.70
C LYS A 95 11.03 -16.97 13.45
N SER A 96 10.12 -17.60 12.71
CA SER A 96 9.21 -18.61 13.20
C SER A 96 9.44 -19.89 12.41
N ASN A 97 9.97 -20.92 13.05
CA ASN A 97 10.44 -22.15 12.42
C ASN A 97 11.44 -21.85 11.29
N SER A 98 11.12 -22.22 10.04
CA SER A 98 11.95 -21.98 8.85
C SER A 98 11.68 -20.62 8.19
N ASN A 99 10.60 -19.92 8.51
CA ASN A 99 10.13 -18.72 7.83
C ASN A 99 10.27 -17.46 8.68
N PHE A 100 10.37 -16.30 8.01
CA PHE A 100 10.31 -15.00 8.68
C PHE A 100 8.89 -14.47 8.67
N VAL A 101 8.41 -14.05 9.83
CA VAL A 101 7.09 -13.44 10.01
C VAL A 101 7.27 -12.00 10.46
N GLY A 102 6.55 -11.09 9.83
CA GLY A 102 6.62 -9.65 10.09
C GLY A 102 5.26 -8.99 9.86
N GLY A 103 5.24 -7.67 9.92
CA GLY A 103 4.06 -6.85 9.68
C GLY A 103 3.77 -5.88 10.81
N PRO A 104 2.68 -5.08 10.71
CA PRO A 104 2.34 -4.04 11.68
C PRO A 104 2.21 -4.57 13.12
N TYR A 105 1.69 -5.77 13.29
CA TYR A 105 1.63 -6.43 14.61
C TYR A 105 3.00 -6.51 15.29
N TYR A 106 4.03 -6.97 14.55
CA TYR A 106 5.37 -7.14 15.10
C TYR A 106 6.05 -5.78 15.37
N ILE A 107 5.82 -4.79 14.52
CA ILE A 107 6.33 -3.43 14.71
C ILE A 107 5.77 -2.82 15.99
N LEU A 108 4.46 -2.92 16.21
CA LEU A 108 3.79 -2.38 17.38
C LEU A 108 4.17 -3.12 18.66
N LYS A 109 4.28 -4.45 18.59
CA LYS A 109 4.61 -5.29 19.74
C LYS A 109 6.05 -5.13 20.20
N TYR A 110 7.01 -5.15 19.27
CA TYR A 110 8.44 -5.14 19.58
C TYR A 110 9.12 -3.79 19.38
N GLY A 111 8.55 -2.92 18.55
CA GLY A 111 9.08 -1.57 18.33
C GLY A 111 8.55 -0.55 19.34
N LEU A 112 7.26 -0.57 19.62
CA LEU A 112 6.60 0.36 20.53
C LEU A 112 6.25 -0.25 21.89
N ASN A 113 6.48 -1.55 22.10
CA ASN A 113 6.09 -2.29 23.30
C ASN A 113 4.59 -2.15 23.69
N LYS A 114 3.72 -1.88 22.71
CA LYS A 114 2.28 -1.69 22.91
C LYS A 114 1.50 -2.95 22.50
N LYS A 115 1.38 -3.90 23.43
CA LYS A 115 0.76 -5.21 23.19
C LYS A 115 -0.72 -5.10 22.79
N ILE A 116 -1.48 -4.24 23.45
CA ILE A 116 -2.90 -4.04 23.14
C ILE A 116 -3.06 -3.47 21.72
N LEU A 117 -2.29 -2.44 21.38
CA LEU A 117 -2.34 -1.81 20.06
C LEU A 117 -1.95 -2.80 18.94
N SER A 118 -1.02 -3.71 19.20
CA SER A 118 -0.63 -4.74 18.24
C SER A 118 -1.76 -5.75 17.97
N ILE A 119 -2.52 -6.15 18.99
CA ILE A 119 -3.67 -7.05 18.83
C ILE A 119 -4.79 -6.33 18.07
N VAL A 120 -5.10 -5.09 18.42
CA VAL A 120 -6.11 -4.28 17.73
C VAL A 120 -5.75 -4.13 16.24
N SER A 121 -4.49 -3.83 15.92
CA SER A 121 -4.04 -3.71 14.53
C SER A 121 -4.18 -5.02 13.75
N LEU A 122 -3.94 -6.17 14.39
CA LEU A 122 -4.11 -7.49 13.77
C LEU A 122 -5.58 -7.76 13.45
N ILE A 123 -6.48 -7.52 14.41
CA ILE A 123 -7.93 -7.70 14.21
C ILE A 123 -8.43 -6.80 13.08
N LEU A 124 -8.04 -5.52 13.08
CA LEU A 124 -8.41 -4.58 12.03
C LEU A 124 -7.92 -5.03 10.64
N LEU A 125 -6.68 -5.53 10.54
CA LEU A 125 -6.16 -6.06 9.28
C LEU A 125 -6.96 -7.25 8.78
N ILE A 126 -7.30 -8.19 9.65
CA ILE A 126 -8.11 -9.35 9.29
C ILE A 126 -9.49 -8.88 8.78
N LEU A 127 -10.15 -7.97 9.47
CA LEU A 127 -11.45 -7.42 9.06
C LEU A 127 -11.37 -6.70 7.72
N ILE A 128 -10.36 -5.86 7.51
CA ILE A 128 -10.17 -5.12 6.25
C ILE A 128 -9.97 -6.07 5.09
N TYR A 129 -9.07 -7.04 5.20
CA TYR A 129 -8.77 -7.96 4.11
C TYR A 129 -9.87 -8.99 3.85
N SER A 130 -10.58 -9.45 4.89
CA SER A 130 -11.65 -10.45 4.74
C SER A 130 -12.95 -9.85 4.20
N PHE A 131 -13.29 -8.61 4.56
CA PHE A 131 -14.56 -8.01 4.19
C PHE A 131 -14.40 -6.87 3.19
N LEU A 132 -13.72 -5.78 3.56
CA LEU A 132 -13.69 -4.58 2.75
C LEU A 132 -12.99 -4.79 1.40
N PHE A 133 -11.87 -5.49 1.42
CA PHE A 133 -11.13 -5.76 0.19
C PHE A 133 -11.89 -6.67 -0.77
N GLN A 134 -12.57 -7.69 -0.25
CA GLN A 134 -13.40 -8.58 -1.04
C GLN A 134 -14.64 -7.88 -1.61
N MET A 135 -15.29 -7.00 -0.84
CA MET A 135 -16.45 -6.24 -1.33
C MET A 135 -16.09 -5.37 -2.55
N ILE A 136 -14.93 -4.72 -2.54
CA ILE A 136 -14.48 -3.91 -3.67
C ILE A 136 -14.26 -4.78 -4.91
N GLN A 137 -13.63 -5.94 -4.76
CA GLN A 137 -13.38 -6.85 -5.88
C GLN A 137 -14.68 -7.43 -6.45
N MET A 138 -15.60 -7.86 -5.59
CA MET A 138 -16.89 -8.41 -6.02
C MET A 138 -17.75 -7.38 -6.75
N ASN A 139 -17.79 -6.14 -6.25
CA ASN A 139 -18.47 -5.05 -6.93
C ASN A 139 -17.91 -4.79 -8.34
N SER A 140 -16.59 -4.83 -8.46
CA SER A 140 -15.90 -4.64 -9.76
C SER A 140 -16.21 -5.75 -10.75
N ILE A 141 -16.24 -7.00 -10.29
CA ILE A 141 -16.63 -8.16 -11.10
C ILE A 141 -18.12 -8.04 -11.51
N GLY A 142 -18.99 -7.65 -10.59
CA GLY A 142 -20.41 -7.41 -10.88
C GLY A 142 -20.60 -6.39 -12.01
N TYR A 143 -19.91 -5.28 -11.95
CA TYR A 143 -19.94 -4.25 -13.00
C TYR A 143 -19.45 -4.76 -14.37
N LEU A 144 -18.36 -5.56 -14.39
CA LEU A 144 -17.85 -6.16 -15.62
C LEU A 144 -18.86 -7.16 -16.23
N LEU A 145 -19.54 -7.95 -15.40
CA LEU A 145 -20.56 -8.90 -15.86
C LEU A 145 -21.79 -8.17 -16.46
N GLU A 146 -22.18 -7.03 -15.91
CA GLU A 146 -23.22 -6.18 -16.48
C GLU A 146 -22.81 -5.61 -17.85
N LEU A 147 -21.59 -5.12 -17.99
CA LEU A 147 -21.06 -4.61 -19.27
C LEU A 147 -21.02 -5.69 -20.34
N LEU A 148 -20.71 -6.92 -19.98
CA LEU A 148 -20.67 -8.06 -20.91
C LEU A 148 -22.05 -8.66 -21.22
N ASN A 149 -23.12 -8.04 -20.73
CA ASN A 149 -24.51 -8.51 -20.94
C ASN A 149 -24.76 -9.96 -20.47
N ILE A 150 -23.92 -10.47 -19.59
CA ILE A 150 -24.09 -11.78 -18.98
C ILE A 150 -25.19 -11.63 -17.91
N LYS A 151 -26.43 -11.92 -18.29
CA LYS A 151 -27.58 -11.90 -17.37
C LYS A 151 -27.24 -12.74 -16.14
N LYS A 152 -27.36 -12.13 -14.95
CA LYS A 152 -27.36 -12.84 -13.67
C LYS A 152 -28.43 -13.95 -13.71
N LYS A 153 -27.97 -15.19 -13.85
CA LYS A 153 -28.74 -16.39 -13.52
C LYS A 153 -28.24 -16.87 -12.15
N PHE A 154 -28.56 -16.12 -11.10
CA PHE A 154 -28.44 -16.57 -9.72
C PHE A 154 -29.57 -15.94 -8.91
#